data_b7477e6610bb3a5c90d715eb6a4a9994
#
_entry.id   b7477e6610bb3a5c90d715eb6a4a9994
#
_cell.length_a   1.000
_cell.length_b   1.000
_cell.length_c   1.000
_cell.angle_alpha   90.00
_cell.angle_beta   90.00
_cell.angle_gamma   90.00
#
_symmetry.space_group_name_H-M   'P 1'
#
loop_
_entity.id
_entity.type
_entity.pdbx_description
1 polymer ?
#
loop_
_entity_poly.entity_id
_entity_poly.type
_entity_poly.pdbx_seq_one_letter_code
_entity_poly.pdbx_strand_id
1 'polypeptide(L)'
;MIILRFKFPINILTRSPLILRDLDLLKKIGEKAIIPKELEGKMDTGVVLSFSFSTTDEKLARIFEPGVPSLKKRLDTIKKCKDAGFTVGAIFMPLLPFLSDSEEHLDKMFKDVKENGADFV
;
A
#
# COMPACT_ATOMS: atom_id res chain seq x y z
N MET A 1 15.26 -15.09 -9.02
CA MET A 1 13.87 -14.71 -8.73
C MET A 1 13.12 -14.54 -10.05
N ILE A 2 11.98 -15.22 -10.21
CA ILE A 2 11.24 -15.36 -11.48
C ILE A 2 10.79 -14.00 -12.03
N ILE A 3 10.12 -13.17 -11.21
CA ILE A 3 9.57 -11.88 -11.63
C ILE A 3 10.66 -10.99 -12.27
N LEU A 4 11.80 -10.87 -11.64
CA LEU A 4 12.92 -10.07 -12.15
C LEU A 4 13.47 -10.63 -13.48
N ARG A 5 13.53 -11.97 -13.60
CA ARG A 5 13.99 -12.64 -14.81
C ARG A 5 13.09 -12.39 -16.01
N PHE A 6 11.78 -12.44 -15.79
CA PHE A 6 10.77 -12.24 -16.85
C PHE A 6 10.30 -10.79 -17.00
N LYS A 7 10.83 -9.87 -16.17
CA LYS A 7 10.55 -8.44 -16.25
C LYS A 7 9.06 -8.08 -16.11
N PHE A 8 8.32 -8.82 -15.27
CA PHE A 8 6.92 -8.51 -15.03
C PHE A 8 6.77 -7.28 -14.13
N PRO A 9 5.86 -6.34 -14.47
CA PRO A 9 5.38 -5.36 -13.51
C PRO A 9 4.58 -6.07 -12.41
N ILE A 10 4.59 -5.52 -11.20
CA ILE A 10 3.92 -6.13 -10.06
C ILE A 10 3.15 -5.11 -9.23
N ASN A 11 2.03 -5.56 -8.68
CA ASN A 11 1.36 -4.91 -7.56
C ASN A 11 1.45 -5.84 -6.34
N ILE A 12 1.94 -5.31 -5.23
CA ILE A 12 2.06 -6.04 -3.97
C ILE A 12 1.07 -5.47 -2.98
N LEU A 13 0.13 -6.30 -2.52
CA LEU A 13 -0.78 -5.97 -1.44
C LEU A 13 -0.29 -6.61 -0.14
N THR A 14 -0.10 -5.80 0.90
CA THR A 14 0.39 -6.28 2.19
C THR A 14 -0.20 -5.49 3.37
N ARG A 15 -0.08 -6.04 4.58
CA ARG A 15 -0.30 -5.36 5.88
C ARG A 15 0.98 -5.25 6.70
N SER A 16 2.10 -5.77 6.15
CA SER A 16 3.32 -5.96 6.91
C SER A 16 4.41 -4.94 6.57
N PRO A 17 5.07 -4.36 7.58
CA PRO A 17 6.25 -3.51 7.39
C PRO A 17 7.49 -4.31 6.90
N LEU A 18 7.42 -5.64 6.84
CA LEU A 18 8.51 -6.47 6.31
C LEU A 18 8.84 -6.16 4.85
N ILE A 19 7.94 -5.55 4.10
CA ILE A 19 8.20 -5.09 2.73
C ILE A 19 9.43 -4.17 2.65
N LEU A 20 9.69 -3.40 3.72
CA LEU A 20 10.84 -2.48 3.78
C LEU A 20 12.20 -3.19 3.64
N ARG A 21 12.27 -4.47 4.01
CA ARG A 21 13.47 -5.29 3.83
C ARG A 21 13.83 -5.51 2.35
N ASP A 22 12.83 -5.54 1.51
CA ASP A 22 12.97 -5.98 0.13
C ASP A 22 12.94 -4.81 -0.88
N LEU A 23 12.97 -3.53 -0.41
CA LEU A 23 12.87 -2.33 -1.27
C LEU A 23 13.94 -2.29 -2.36
N ASP A 24 15.18 -2.67 -2.09
CA ASP A 24 16.25 -2.68 -3.10
C ASP A 24 15.97 -3.68 -4.22
N LEU A 25 15.39 -4.83 -3.87
CA LEU A 25 14.98 -5.81 -4.86
C LEU A 25 13.78 -5.31 -5.67
N LEU A 26 12.82 -4.68 -5.02
CA LEU A 26 11.65 -4.10 -5.67
C LEU A 26 12.02 -2.96 -6.61
N LYS A 27 13.00 -2.13 -6.27
CA LYS A 27 13.55 -1.13 -7.19
C LYS A 27 14.10 -1.76 -8.45
N LYS A 28 14.93 -2.80 -8.32
CA LYS A 28 15.48 -3.53 -9.47
C LYS A 28 14.39 -4.15 -10.36
N ILE A 29 13.29 -4.62 -9.75
CA ILE A 29 12.13 -5.12 -10.51
C ILE A 29 11.47 -3.98 -11.27
N GLY A 30 11.19 -2.86 -10.60
CA GLY A 30 10.54 -1.69 -11.19
C GLY A 30 11.29 -1.10 -12.37
N GLU A 31 12.62 -0.98 -12.25
CA GLU A 31 13.51 -0.47 -13.31
C GLU A 31 13.57 -1.39 -14.55
N LYS A 32 13.43 -2.69 -14.36
CA LYS A 32 13.53 -3.69 -15.43
C LYS A 32 12.20 -4.17 -15.98
N ALA A 33 11.09 -3.80 -15.33
CA ALA A 33 9.77 -4.23 -15.73
C ALA A 33 9.41 -3.72 -17.13
N ILE A 34 8.78 -4.56 -17.92
CA ILE A 34 8.20 -4.19 -19.21
C ILE A 34 6.79 -3.74 -18.94
N ILE A 35 6.57 -2.43 -19.03
CA ILE A 35 5.25 -1.83 -18.82
C ILE A 35 4.44 -1.99 -20.12
N PRO A 36 3.18 -2.47 -20.03
CA PRO A 36 2.29 -2.51 -21.18
C PRO A 36 2.11 -1.13 -21.83
N LYS A 37 2.02 -1.09 -23.16
CA LYS A 37 1.93 0.17 -23.91
C LYS A 37 0.79 1.08 -23.44
N GLU A 38 -0.33 0.50 -23.03
CA GLU A 38 -1.51 1.20 -22.54
C GLU A 38 -1.26 1.94 -21.21
N LEU A 39 -0.21 1.57 -20.49
CA LEU A 39 0.21 2.14 -19.20
C LEU A 39 1.48 2.98 -19.31
N GLU A 40 2.11 3.06 -20.46
CA GLU A 40 3.26 3.93 -20.71
C GLU A 40 2.89 5.39 -20.46
N GLY A 41 3.70 6.09 -19.67
CA GLY A 41 3.44 7.47 -19.24
C GLY A 41 2.38 7.64 -18.14
N LYS A 42 1.72 6.55 -17.71
CA LYS A 42 0.79 6.55 -16.57
C LYS A 42 1.39 5.93 -15.31
N MET A 43 2.48 5.21 -15.45
CA MET A 43 3.21 4.58 -14.37
C MET A 43 4.69 4.97 -14.46
N ASP A 44 5.24 5.47 -13.36
CA ASP A 44 6.65 5.87 -13.28
C ASP A 44 7.57 4.66 -13.03
N THR A 45 7.02 3.56 -12.52
CA THR A 45 7.75 2.34 -12.18
C THR A 45 6.86 1.11 -12.37
N GLY A 46 7.48 -0.03 -12.66
CA GLY A 46 6.78 -1.30 -12.78
C GLY A 46 6.39 -1.95 -11.44
N VAL A 47 6.48 -1.22 -10.32
CA VAL A 47 6.11 -1.72 -8.99
C VAL A 47 5.14 -0.77 -8.31
N VAL A 48 4.00 -1.31 -7.91
CA VAL A 48 3.00 -0.64 -7.06
C VAL A 48 2.93 -1.35 -5.73
N LEU A 49 2.94 -0.60 -4.63
CA LEU A 49 2.82 -1.12 -3.27
C LEU A 49 1.48 -0.68 -2.68
N SER A 50 0.65 -1.64 -2.32
CA SER A 50 -0.67 -1.39 -1.75
C SER A 50 -0.75 -1.90 -0.32
N PHE A 51 -1.33 -1.11 0.57
CA PHE A 51 -1.50 -1.47 1.98
C PHE A 51 -2.98 -1.61 2.32
N SER A 52 -3.36 -2.76 2.90
CA SER A 52 -4.75 -3.02 3.26
C SER A 52 -5.10 -2.53 4.66
N PHE A 53 -6.27 -1.90 4.77
CA PHE A 53 -6.87 -1.43 6.01
C PHE A 53 -8.36 -1.78 6.03
N SER A 54 -8.87 -2.25 7.18
CA SER A 54 -10.31 -2.33 7.41
C SER A 54 -10.83 -1.07 8.10
N THR A 55 -9.94 -0.34 8.75
CA THR A 55 -10.19 0.89 9.49
C THR A 55 -8.88 1.61 9.80
N THR A 56 -8.92 2.89 10.09
CA THR A 56 -7.83 3.65 10.73
C THR A 56 -8.19 4.04 12.18
N ASP A 57 -9.22 3.46 12.76
CA ASP A 57 -9.48 3.52 14.19
C ASP A 57 -8.71 2.41 14.94
N GLU A 58 -7.84 2.81 15.88
CA GLU A 58 -6.97 1.88 16.60
C GLU A 58 -7.74 0.87 17.46
N LYS A 59 -8.90 1.26 18.01
CA LYS A 59 -9.73 0.38 18.85
C LYS A 59 -10.40 -0.69 17.99
N LEU A 60 -10.98 -0.29 16.87
CA LEU A 60 -11.58 -1.23 15.91
C LEU A 60 -10.53 -2.16 15.32
N ALA A 61 -9.36 -1.62 14.95
CA ALA A 61 -8.27 -2.43 14.39
C ALA A 61 -7.79 -3.52 15.36
N ARG A 62 -7.72 -3.24 16.66
CA ARG A 62 -7.35 -4.24 17.67
C ARG A 62 -8.35 -5.38 17.78
N ILE A 63 -9.62 -5.09 17.57
CA ILE A 63 -10.71 -6.08 17.67
C ILE A 63 -10.79 -6.92 16.40
N PHE A 64 -10.79 -6.28 15.24
CA PHE A 64 -11.07 -6.93 13.95
C PHE A 64 -9.83 -7.39 13.19
N GLU A 65 -8.65 -6.87 13.55
CA GLU A 65 -7.37 -7.24 12.93
C GLU A 65 -6.35 -7.73 14.00
N PRO A 66 -6.68 -8.75 14.80
CA PRO A 66 -5.79 -9.24 15.85
C PRO A 66 -4.50 -9.79 15.23
N GLY A 67 -3.34 -9.46 15.83
CA GLY A 67 -2.03 -9.93 15.36
C GLY A 67 -1.46 -9.20 14.13
N VAL A 68 -2.21 -8.27 13.56
CA VAL A 68 -1.72 -7.41 12.46
C VAL A 68 -0.88 -6.26 13.02
N PRO A 69 0.17 -5.80 12.33
CA PRO A 69 0.94 -4.63 12.74
C PRO A 69 0.05 -3.40 12.98
N SER A 70 0.36 -2.61 14.02
CA SER A 70 -0.44 -1.44 14.39
C SER A 70 -0.65 -0.48 13.22
N LEU A 71 -1.73 0.29 13.26
CA LEU A 71 -2.04 1.31 12.25
C LEU A 71 -0.87 2.26 12.04
N LYS A 72 -0.28 2.75 13.13
CA LYS A 72 0.91 3.61 13.07
C LYS A 72 2.04 2.97 12.26
N LYS A 73 2.38 1.70 12.52
CA LYS A 73 3.43 0.99 11.78
C LYS A 73 3.11 0.86 10.30
N ARG A 74 1.84 0.60 9.95
CA ARG A 74 1.40 0.50 8.55
C ARG A 74 1.46 1.86 7.83
N LEU A 75 1.00 2.93 8.47
CA LEU A 75 1.07 4.30 7.93
C LEU A 75 2.53 4.77 7.79
N ASP A 76 3.36 4.54 8.79
CA ASP A 76 4.81 4.82 8.72
C ASP A 76 5.48 4.03 7.57
N THR A 77 5.00 2.82 7.28
CA THR A 77 5.51 2.00 6.18
C THR A 77 5.13 2.59 4.81
N ILE A 78 3.89 3.06 4.66
CA ILE A 78 3.44 3.81 3.46
C ILE A 78 4.40 4.97 3.21
N LYS A 79 4.63 5.80 4.22
CA LYS A 79 5.52 6.96 4.12
C LYS A 79 6.93 6.57 3.69
N LYS A 80 7.52 5.56 4.31
CA LYS A 80 8.87 5.08 3.97
C LYS A 80 8.95 4.54 2.55
N CYS A 81 7.94 3.81 2.08
CA CYS A 81 7.88 3.33 0.71
C CYS A 81 7.73 4.49 -0.29
N LYS A 82 6.93 5.51 0.05
CA LYS A 82 6.80 6.73 -0.74
C LYS A 82 8.10 7.51 -0.82
N ASP A 83 8.77 7.73 0.31
CA ASP A 83 10.07 8.40 0.39
C ASP A 83 11.16 7.65 -0.39
N ALA A 84 11.03 6.33 -0.51
CA ALA A 84 11.91 5.49 -1.33
C ALA A 84 11.60 5.55 -2.84
N GLY A 85 10.58 6.32 -3.28
CA GLY A 85 10.25 6.56 -4.68
C GLY A 85 9.27 5.56 -5.30
N PHE A 86 8.53 4.79 -4.50
CA PHE A 86 7.50 3.87 -5.01
C PHE A 86 6.15 4.57 -5.19
N THR A 87 5.35 4.06 -6.12
CA THR A 87 3.92 4.33 -6.17
C THR A 87 3.26 3.51 -5.07
N VAL A 88 2.59 4.19 -4.14
CA VAL A 88 2.04 3.58 -2.93
C VAL A 88 0.56 3.91 -2.80
N GLY A 89 -0.27 2.91 -2.50
CA GLY A 89 -1.69 3.11 -2.25
C GLY A 89 -2.21 2.41 -1.01
N ALA A 90 -3.45 2.74 -0.67
CA ALA A 90 -4.20 2.06 0.37
C ALA A 90 -5.40 1.34 -0.25
N ILE A 91 -5.73 0.19 0.28
CA ILE A 91 -6.91 -0.58 -0.11
C ILE A 91 -7.78 -0.80 1.11
N PHE A 92 -8.98 -0.23 1.10
CA PHE A 92 -9.93 -0.36 2.20
C PHE A 92 -10.77 -1.62 2.01
N MET A 93 -10.24 -2.74 2.48
CA MET A 93 -10.86 -4.05 2.29
C MET A 93 -10.55 -5.02 3.45
N PRO A 94 -11.60 -5.55 4.08
CA PRO A 94 -13.01 -5.16 3.93
C PRO A 94 -13.30 -3.84 4.67
N LEU A 95 -14.25 -3.04 4.17
CA LEU A 95 -14.94 -2.07 5.01
C LEU A 95 -15.88 -2.84 5.94
N LEU A 96 -15.94 -2.42 7.19
CA LEU A 96 -16.76 -3.08 8.20
C LEU A 96 -18.13 -2.37 8.27
N PRO A 97 -19.23 -3.03 7.85
CA PRO A 97 -20.56 -2.43 7.86
C PRO A 97 -20.91 -1.88 9.25
N PHE A 98 -21.45 -0.66 9.30
CA PHE A 98 -21.84 0.08 10.50
C PHE A 98 -20.69 0.46 11.46
N LEU A 99 -19.43 0.11 11.10
CA LEU A 99 -18.27 0.36 11.96
C LEU A 99 -17.21 1.25 11.28
N SER A 100 -16.93 1.02 10.00
CA SER A 100 -15.93 1.79 9.27
C SER A 100 -16.41 2.33 7.91
N ASP A 101 -17.72 2.27 7.65
CA ASP A 101 -18.35 2.66 6.39
C ASP A 101 -19.15 3.98 6.48
N SER A 102 -19.17 4.64 7.65
CA SER A 102 -19.75 5.98 7.74
C SER A 102 -18.91 7.02 7.01
N GLU A 103 -19.55 8.07 6.49
CA GLU A 103 -18.88 9.16 5.78
C GLU A 103 -17.74 9.76 6.61
N GLU A 104 -17.99 10.08 7.88
CA GLU A 104 -16.98 10.60 8.80
C GLU A 104 -15.79 9.65 8.96
N HIS A 105 -16.06 8.35 9.08
CA HIS A 105 -15.01 7.35 9.24
C HIS A 105 -14.18 7.21 7.96
N LEU A 106 -14.84 7.19 6.79
CA LEU A 106 -14.18 7.13 5.49
C LEU A 106 -13.32 8.37 5.24
N ASP A 107 -13.84 9.56 5.52
CA ASP A 107 -13.08 10.82 5.41
C ASP A 107 -11.81 10.79 6.26
N LYS A 108 -11.93 10.29 7.49
CA LYS A 108 -10.77 10.09 8.36
C LYS A 108 -9.78 9.10 7.74
N MET A 109 -10.24 7.96 7.23
CA MET A 109 -9.39 6.96 6.59
C MET A 109 -8.65 7.53 5.38
N PHE A 110 -9.35 8.25 4.50
CA PHE A 110 -8.74 8.93 3.34
C PHE A 110 -7.68 9.95 3.78
N LYS A 111 -7.98 10.76 4.79
CA LYS A 111 -7.05 11.74 5.34
C LYS A 111 -5.80 11.07 5.89
N ASP A 112 -5.95 10.05 6.73
CA ASP A 112 -4.84 9.35 7.37
C ASP A 112 -3.86 8.76 6.34
N VAL A 113 -4.35 8.11 5.29
CA VAL A 113 -3.47 7.52 4.28
C VAL A 113 -2.85 8.56 3.35
N LYS A 114 -3.60 9.62 3.00
CA LYS A 114 -3.11 10.74 2.17
C LYS A 114 -1.99 11.50 2.87
N GLU A 115 -2.13 11.83 4.16
CA GLU A 115 -1.12 12.53 4.96
C GLU A 115 0.17 11.72 5.11
N ASN A 116 0.09 10.40 4.97
CA ASN A 116 1.25 9.51 4.97
C ASN A 116 1.79 9.21 3.56
N GLY A 117 1.29 9.87 2.53
CA GLY A 117 1.86 9.86 1.18
C GLY A 117 1.29 8.80 0.25
N ALA A 118 0.10 8.25 0.53
CA ALA A 118 -0.57 7.38 -0.43
C ALA A 118 -0.96 8.16 -1.69
N ASP A 119 -0.66 7.58 -2.86
CA ASP A 119 -0.96 8.16 -4.18
C ASP A 119 -2.39 7.87 -4.63
N PHE A 120 -2.99 6.77 -4.12
CA PHE A 120 -4.34 6.34 -4.47
C PHE A 120 -4.99 5.52 -3.33
N VAL A 121 -6.29 5.39 -3.42
CA VAL A 121 -7.12 4.51 -2.58
C VAL A 121 -8.03 3.68 -3.47
#